data_a8940ef88ab4f6c2000d86b291483677
#
_entry.id   a8940ef88ab4f6c2000d86b291483677
#
_cell.length_a   1.000
_cell.length_b   1.000
_cell.length_c   1.000
_cell.angle_alpha   90.00
_cell.angle_beta   90.00
_cell.angle_gamma   90.00
#
_symmetry.space_group_name_H-M   'P 1'
#
loop_
_entity.id
_entity.type
_entity.pdbx_description
1 polymer ?
#
loop_
_entity_poly.entity_id
_entity_poly.type
_entity_poly.pdbx_seq_one_letter_code
_entity_poly.pdbx_strand_id
1 'polypeptide(L)'
;TRTHDGRPVRMLAVIDEYTRECLAIRAARTFKSHQVLELLAELFVLKGVPEHIRSDNGPEFTATAVRDWLKNVGAKTLFIEPGSPWENGYAESFNGKFRDELLNREIFYTLKEVQILTEMWRREYNTIRPHSSLGYRPPAPETFMPVVPEVAGLT
;
A
#
# COMPACT_ATOMS: atom_id res chain seq x y z
N THR A 1 -12.20 -6.81 -2.34
CA THR A 1 -13.56 -6.28 -2.57
C THR A 1 -14.03 -6.58 -3.98
N ARG A 2 -15.29 -6.31 -4.24
CA ARG A 2 -15.91 -6.58 -5.54
C ARG A 2 -16.80 -5.42 -5.95
N THR A 3 -16.92 -5.21 -7.26
CA THR A 3 -17.96 -4.35 -7.77
C THR A 3 -19.31 -5.09 -7.73
N HIS A 4 -20.39 -4.35 -7.86
CA HIS A 4 -21.75 -4.89 -7.73
C HIS A 4 -22.03 -6.09 -8.66
N ASP A 5 -21.41 -6.10 -9.82
CA ASP A 5 -21.51 -7.21 -10.79
C ASP A 5 -20.73 -8.47 -10.38
N GLY A 6 -20.13 -8.49 -9.22
CA GLY A 6 -19.38 -9.63 -8.70
C GLY A 6 -17.94 -9.71 -9.12
N ARG A 7 -17.47 -8.79 -9.97
CA ARG A 7 -16.08 -8.81 -10.43
C ARG A 7 -15.12 -8.31 -9.32
N PRO A 8 -14.01 -9.02 -9.09
CA PRO A 8 -13.09 -8.62 -8.03
C PRO A 8 -12.36 -7.33 -8.35
N VAL A 9 -12.02 -6.61 -7.30
CA VAL A 9 -11.13 -5.44 -7.36
C VAL A 9 -9.99 -5.71 -6.41
N ARG A 10 -8.79 -5.58 -6.91
CA ARG A 10 -7.58 -5.70 -6.11
C ARG A 10 -7.04 -4.31 -5.81
N MET A 11 -6.44 -4.17 -4.65
CA MET A 11 -5.89 -2.89 -4.23
C MET A 11 -4.48 -3.05 -3.73
N LEU A 12 -3.68 -2.03 -4.00
CA LEU A 12 -2.31 -1.93 -3.52
C LEU A 12 -2.17 -0.58 -2.82
N ALA A 13 -1.84 -0.61 -1.55
CA ALA A 13 -1.53 0.59 -0.79
C ALA A 13 -0.06 0.62 -0.44
N VAL A 14 0.51 1.82 -0.40
CA VAL A 14 1.89 2.02 0.05
C VAL A 14 1.86 2.96 1.24
N ILE A 15 2.43 2.52 2.33
CA ILE A 15 2.45 3.25 3.60
C ILE A 15 3.89 3.58 3.96
N ASP A 16 4.12 4.81 4.42
CA ASP A 16 5.37 5.17 5.05
C ASP A 16 5.30 4.72 6.51
N GLU A 17 6.06 3.71 6.87
CA GLU A 17 6.06 3.16 8.24
C GLU A 17 6.41 4.20 9.28
N TYR A 18 7.25 5.12 8.92
CA TYR A 18 7.74 6.10 9.87
C TYR A 18 6.74 7.25 10.06
N THR A 19 6.25 7.84 8.97
CA THR A 19 5.26 8.93 9.07
C THR A 19 3.84 8.42 9.32
N ARG A 20 3.58 7.13 9.08
CA ARG A 20 2.24 6.54 9.11
C ARG A 20 1.33 7.09 8.02
N GLU A 21 1.91 7.79 7.07
CA GLU A 21 1.19 8.36 5.95
C GLU A 21 0.88 7.27 4.92
N CYS A 22 -0.33 7.28 4.37
CA CYS A 22 -0.67 6.44 3.24
C CYS A 22 -0.28 7.18 1.96
N LEU A 23 0.79 6.74 1.32
CA LEU A 23 1.37 7.42 0.17
C LEU A 23 0.55 7.23 -1.09
N ALA A 24 -0.07 6.08 -1.24
CA ALA A 24 -0.90 5.76 -2.41
C ALA A 24 -1.83 4.60 -2.12
N ILE A 25 -2.99 4.60 -2.77
CA ILE A 25 -3.85 3.42 -2.90
C ILE A 25 -4.25 3.33 -4.36
N ARG A 26 -3.91 2.21 -4.98
CA ARG A 26 -4.29 1.92 -6.37
C ARG A 26 -5.27 0.77 -6.39
N ALA A 27 -6.33 0.93 -7.18
CA ALA A 27 -7.33 -0.11 -7.40
C ALA A 27 -7.31 -0.53 -8.85
N ALA A 28 -7.33 -1.83 -9.09
CA ALA A 28 -7.34 -2.41 -10.43
C ALA A 28 -7.97 -3.79 -10.38
N ARG A 29 -8.32 -4.32 -11.54
CA ARG A 29 -8.84 -5.69 -11.62
C ARG A 29 -7.76 -6.72 -11.30
N THR A 30 -6.52 -6.44 -11.70
CA THR A 30 -5.34 -7.26 -11.43
C THR A 30 -4.14 -6.37 -11.19
N PHE A 31 -3.14 -6.88 -10.46
CA PHE A 31 -1.83 -6.25 -10.33
C PHE A 31 -0.75 -7.23 -10.77
N LYS A 32 0.06 -6.79 -11.72
CA LYS A 32 1.25 -7.49 -12.16
C LYS A 32 2.49 -6.74 -11.67
N SER A 33 3.63 -7.40 -11.72
CA SER A 33 4.88 -6.80 -11.25
C SER A 33 5.21 -5.46 -11.88
N HIS A 34 4.96 -5.27 -13.18
CA HIS A 34 5.23 -4.00 -13.84
C HIS A 34 4.36 -2.86 -13.31
N GLN A 35 3.13 -3.15 -12.87
CA GLN A 35 2.25 -2.15 -12.28
C GLN A 35 2.74 -1.73 -10.90
N VAL A 36 3.28 -2.66 -10.14
CA VAL A 36 3.94 -2.36 -8.86
C VAL A 36 5.14 -1.48 -9.08
N LEU A 37 5.97 -1.80 -10.08
CA LEU A 37 7.14 -0.99 -10.43
C LEU A 37 6.76 0.43 -10.84
N GLU A 38 5.72 0.59 -11.65
CA GLU A 38 5.24 1.92 -12.06
C GLU A 38 4.82 2.75 -10.84
N LEU A 39 4.08 2.17 -9.92
CA LEU A 39 3.65 2.87 -8.73
C LEU A 39 4.83 3.28 -7.87
N LEU A 40 5.75 2.36 -7.61
CA LEU A 40 6.93 2.65 -6.80
C LEU A 40 7.82 3.70 -7.46
N ALA A 41 7.98 3.65 -8.78
CA ALA A 41 8.75 4.65 -9.51
C ALA A 41 8.16 6.04 -9.35
N GLU A 42 6.85 6.19 -9.48
CA GLU A 42 6.17 7.46 -9.24
C GLU A 42 6.42 7.98 -7.83
N LEU A 43 6.27 7.12 -6.84
CA LEU A 43 6.48 7.51 -5.45
C LEU A 43 7.93 7.89 -5.16
N PHE A 44 8.88 7.19 -5.75
CA PHE A 44 10.29 7.50 -5.56
C PHE A 44 10.67 8.86 -6.16
N VAL A 45 10.03 9.24 -7.27
CA VAL A 45 10.20 10.57 -7.85
C VAL A 45 9.61 11.65 -6.94
N LEU A 46 8.42 11.40 -6.40
CA LEU A 46 7.70 12.39 -5.60
C LEU A 46 8.21 12.50 -4.17
N LYS A 47 8.58 11.40 -3.56
CA LYS A 47 8.92 11.32 -2.14
C LYS A 47 10.38 10.98 -1.87
N GLY A 48 11.13 10.63 -2.88
CA GLY A 48 12.50 10.13 -2.74
C GLY A 48 12.54 8.61 -2.59
N VAL A 49 13.71 8.04 -2.79
CA VAL A 49 13.92 6.60 -2.64
C VAL A 49 14.05 6.28 -1.16
N PRO A 50 13.22 5.37 -0.64
CA PRO A 50 13.32 4.98 0.75
C PRO A 50 14.57 4.13 0.98
N GLU A 51 15.03 4.08 2.22
CA GLU A 51 16.13 3.18 2.57
C GLU A 51 15.70 1.73 2.47
N HIS A 52 14.48 1.41 2.87
CA HIS A 52 13.96 0.05 2.86
C HIS A 52 12.56 -0.01 2.27
N ILE A 53 12.25 -1.17 1.69
CA ILE A 53 10.88 -1.56 1.34
C ILE A 53 10.58 -2.85 2.10
N ARG A 54 9.52 -2.81 2.91
CA ARG A 54 9.06 -3.98 3.64
C ARG A 54 7.78 -4.50 3.00
N SER A 55 7.80 -5.74 2.55
CA SER A 55 6.61 -6.35 1.94
C SER A 55 6.51 -7.82 2.33
N ASP A 56 5.35 -8.39 2.07
CA ASP A 56 5.20 -9.84 2.15
C ASP A 56 5.87 -10.49 0.94
N ASN A 57 5.82 -11.83 0.87
CA ASN A 57 6.40 -12.60 -0.22
C ASN A 57 5.42 -12.84 -1.36
N GLY A 58 4.50 -11.91 -1.61
CA GLY A 58 3.58 -12.01 -2.73
C GLY A 58 4.32 -12.06 -4.07
N PRO A 59 3.77 -12.76 -5.07
CA PRO A 59 4.45 -12.92 -6.36
C PRO A 59 4.80 -11.61 -7.05
N GLU A 60 3.97 -10.60 -6.90
CA GLU A 60 4.20 -9.27 -7.50
C GLU A 60 5.41 -8.55 -6.92
N PHE A 61 5.81 -8.89 -5.68
CA PHE A 61 6.97 -8.29 -5.02
C PHE A 61 8.22 -9.16 -5.10
N THR A 62 8.06 -10.48 -5.23
CA THR A 62 9.20 -11.40 -5.31
C THR A 62 9.68 -11.61 -6.73
N ALA A 63 8.97 -11.08 -7.72
CA ALA A 63 9.39 -11.18 -9.11
C ALA A 63 10.79 -10.62 -9.31
N THR A 64 11.60 -11.30 -10.10
CA THR A 64 12.99 -10.91 -10.35
C THR A 64 13.10 -9.47 -10.84
N ALA A 65 12.19 -9.04 -11.72
CA ALA A 65 12.20 -7.68 -12.24
C ALA A 65 12.05 -6.64 -11.13
N VAL A 66 11.20 -6.89 -10.14
CA VAL A 66 10.99 -5.97 -9.01
C VAL A 66 12.22 -5.94 -8.12
N ARG A 67 12.77 -7.11 -7.80
CA ARG A 67 13.97 -7.20 -6.97
C ARG A 67 15.17 -6.51 -7.60
N ASP A 68 15.39 -6.74 -8.88
CA ASP A 68 16.52 -6.15 -9.60
C ASP A 68 16.38 -4.64 -9.68
N TRP A 69 15.18 -4.16 -9.96
CA TRP A 69 14.94 -2.73 -10.03
C TRP A 69 15.16 -2.05 -8.67
N LEU A 70 14.65 -2.63 -7.59
CA LEU A 70 14.83 -2.09 -6.24
C LEU A 70 16.31 -2.03 -5.86
N LYS A 71 17.04 -3.09 -6.18
CA LYS A 71 18.49 -3.13 -5.95
C LYS A 71 19.20 -2.02 -6.71
N ASN A 72 18.83 -1.81 -7.96
CA ASN A 72 19.46 -0.80 -8.81
C ASN A 72 19.19 0.63 -8.33
N VAL A 73 18.03 0.90 -7.77
CA VAL A 73 17.71 2.22 -7.23
C VAL A 73 18.20 2.42 -5.79
N GLY A 74 18.73 1.38 -5.17
CA GLY A 74 19.34 1.46 -3.84
C GLY A 74 18.40 1.22 -2.67
N ALA A 75 17.20 0.71 -2.90
CA ALA A 75 16.26 0.36 -1.84
C ALA A 75 16.50 -1.08 -1.38
N LYS A 76 16.63 -1.29 -0.08
CA LYS A 76 16.79 -2.64 0.49
C LYS A 76 15.41 -3.25 0.73
N THR A 77 15.26 -4.51 0.33
CA THR A 77 14.01 -5.23 0.53
C THR A 77 14.04 -5.97 1.86
N LEU A 78 12.98 -5.76 2.65
CA LEU A 78 12.75 -6.48 3.91
C LEU A 78 11.46 -7.27 3.75
N PHE A 79 11.59 -8.59 3.67
CA PHE A 79 10.42 -9.46 3.61
C PHE A 79 9.92 -9.76 5.02
N ILE A 80 8.59 -9.72 5.19
CA ILE A 80 7.96 -10.10 6.45
C ILE A 80 8.01 -11.62 6.56
N GLU A 81 8.62 -12.11 7.64
CA GLU A 81 8.72 -13.54 7.86
C GLU A 81 7.38 -14.13 8.28
N PRO A 82 7.00 -15.30 7.74
CA PRO A 82 5.83 -16.02 8.22
C PRO A 82 5.95 -16.29 9.73
N GLY A 83 4.88 -16.03 10.47
CA GLY A 83 4.89 -16.25 11.91
C GLY A 83 5.43 -15.09 12.73
N SER A 84 5.75 -13.96 12.11
CA SER A 84 6.20 -12.74 12.80
C SER A 84 5.13 -11.65 12.70
N PRO A 85 3.97 -11.82 13.37
CA PRO A 85 2.85 -10.89 13.24
C PRO A 85 3.17 -9.47 13.69
N TRP A 86 4.11 -9.29 14.60
CA TRP A 86 4.54 -7.97 15.06
C TRP A 86 5.20 -7.14 13.97
N GLU A 87 5.79 -7.78 12.96
CA GLU A 87 6.41 -7.07 11.84
C GLU A 87 5.38 -6.43 10.91
N ASN A 88 4.13 -6.85 11.01
CA ASN A 88 3.05 -6.40 10.13
C ASN A 88 1.91 -5.71 10.88
N GLY A 89 2.13 -5.36 12.14
CA GLY A 89 1.07 -4.84 13.00
C GLY A 89 0.43 -3.56 12.48
N TYR A 90 1.23 -2.65 11.92
CA TYR A 90 0.68 -1.41 11.39
C TYR A 90 -0.12 -1.64 10.09
N ALA A 91 0.38 -2.51 9.22
CA ALA A 91 -0.34 -2.85 8.00
C ALA A 91 -1.70 -3.50 8.31
N GLU A 92 -1.75 -4.37 9.30
CA GLU A 92 -3.01 -4.97 9.75
C GLU A 92 -3.98 -3.93 10.29
N SER A 93 -3.50 -3.00 11.09
CA SER A 93 -4.29 -1.90 11.62
C SER A 93 -4.82 -1.00 10.50
N PHE A 94 -3.98 -0.66 9.55
CA PHE A 94 -4.37 0.11 8.38
C PHE A 94 -5.46 -0.62 7.57
N ASN A 95 -5.24 -1.89 7.30
CA ASN A 95 -6.19 -2.71 6.54
C ASN A 95 -7.55 -2.78 7.24
N GLY A 96 -7.55 -2.93 8.55
CA GLY A 96 -8.78 -2.94 9.34
C GLY A 96 -9.55 -1.65 9.21
N LYS A 97 -8.89 -0.52 9.32
CA LYS A 97 -9.54 0.78 9.18
C LYS A 97 -10.07 1.03 7.78
N PHE A 98 -9.28 0.70 6.77
CA PHE A 98 -9.69 0.85 5.38
C PHE A 98 -10.93 0.02 5.08
N ARG A 99 -10.94 -1.22 5.55
CA ARG A 99 -12.08 -2.12 5.39
C ARG A 99 -13.31 -1.59 6.12
N ASP A 100 -13.17 -1.22 7.39
CA ASP A 100 -14.29 -0.81 8.22
C ASP A 100 -14.87 0.55 7.80
N GLU A 101 -14.02 1.47 7.39
CA GLU A 101 -14.44 2.84 7.09
C GLU A 101 -14.87 3.03 5.64
N LEU A 102 -14.41 2.20 4.73
CA LEU A 102 -14.75 2.33 3.31
C LEU A 102 -15.29 1.05 2.70
N LEU A 103 -14.49 -0.01 2.67
CA LEU A 103 -14.83 -1.19 1.86
C LEU A 103 -16.11 -1.88 2.28
N ASN A 104 -16.39 -1.94 3.58
CA ASN A 104 -17.60 -2.58 4.11
C ASN A 104 -18.81 -1.66 4.12
N ARG A 105 -18.64 -0.38 3.88
CA ARG A 105 -19.73 0.60 3.93
C ARG A 105 -20.29 0.99 2.58
N GLU A 106 -19.55 0.69 1.51
CA GLU A 106 -19.92 1.14 0.17
C GLU A 106 -20.27 -0.01 -0.74
N ILE A 107 -21.21 0.22 -1.63
CA ILE A 107 -21.47 -0.66 -2.77
C ILE A 107 -20.85 0.01 -3.97
N PHE A 108 -19.87 -0.66 -4.56
CA PHE A 108 -19.15 -0.11 -5.73
C PHE A 108 -19.74 -0.69 -7.00
N TYR A 109 -20.13 0.15 -7.92
CA TYR A 109 -20.70 -0.29 -9.21
C TYR A 109 -19.64 -0.38 -10.30
N THR A 110 -18.62 0.48 -10.25
CA THR A 110 -17.56 0.50 -11.26
C THR A 110 -16.19 0.56 -10.61
N LEU A 111 -15.17 0.14 -11.37
CA LEU A 111 -13.79 0.26 -10.91
C LEU A 111 -13.39 1.73 -10.70
N LYS A 112 -13.85 2.61 -11.57
CA LYS A 112 -13.55 4.04 -11.43
C LYS A 112 -14.11 4.61 -10.14
N GLU A 113 -15.30 4.19 -9.74
CA GLU A 113 -15.88 4.59 -8.47
C GLU A 113 -15.00 4.15 -7.30
N VAL A 114 -14.50 2.92 -7.32
CA VAL A 114 -13.55 2.44 -6.31
C VAL A 114 -12.30 3.33 -6.29
N GLN A 115 -11.75 3.63 -7.44
CA GLN A 115 -10.54 4.46 -7.54
C GLN A 115 -10.75 5.86 -6.95
N ILE A 116 -11.88 6.49 -7.25
CA ILE A 116 -12.20 7.82 -6.74
C ILE A 116 -12.41 7.80 -5.22
N LEU A 117 -13.21 6.88 -4.72
CA LEU A 117 -13.54 6.81 -3.30
C LEU A 117 -12.33 6.41 -2.45
N THR A 118 -11.47 5.53 -2.95
CA THR A 118 -10.25 5.16 -2.22
C THR A 118 -9.27 6.33 -2.14
N GLU A 119 -9.15 7.13 -3.19
CA GLU A 119 -8.29 8.31 -3.15
C GLU A 119 -8.82 9.37 -2.20
N MET A 120 -10.13 9.58 -2.17
CA MET A 120 -10.76 10.47 -1.21
C MET A 120 -10.51 10.02 0.23
N TRP A 121 -10.67 8.72 0.48
CA TRP A 121 -10.43 8.14 1.79
C TRP A 121 -8.95 8.30 2.21
N ARG A 122 -8.03 8.07 1.29
CA ARG A 122 -6.59 8.22 1.55
C ARG A 122 -6.24 9.63 2.00
N ARG A 123 -6.76 10.62 1.30
CA ARG A 123 -6.52 12.04 1.65
C ARG A 123 -7.08 12.38 3.01
N GLU A 124 -8.28 11.90 3.31
CA GLU A 124 -8.90 12.12 4.60
C GLU A 124 -8.12 11.41 5.71
N TYR A 125 -7.71 10.18 5.48
CA TYR A 125 -6.88 9.42 6.41
C TYR A 125 -5.61 10.19 6.78
N ASN A 126 -4.90 10.70 5.81
CA ASN A 126 -3.67 11.46 6.05
C ASN A 126 -3.92 12.79 6.74
N THR A 127 -5.06 13.40 6.51
CA THR A 127 -5.41 14.71 7.10
C THR A 127 -5.83 14.58 8.56
N ILE A 128 -6.63 13.57 8.87
CA ILE A 128 -7.17 13.36 10.22
C ILE A 128 -6.10 12.85 11.18
N ARG A 129 -5.15 12.06 10.66
CA ARG A 129 -4.11 11.52 11.51
C ARG A 129 -3.04 12.56 11.78
N PRO A 130 -2.92 13.03 13.02
CA PRO A 130 -1.93 14.04 13.33
C PRO A 130 -0.52 13.47 13.19
N HIS A 131 0.32 14.21 12.52
CA HIS A 131 1.73 13.89 12.44
C HIS A 131 2.47 14.28 13.73
N SER A 132 1.76 14.75 14.72
CA SER A 132 2.34 15.16 16.00
C SER A 132 3.03 14.03 16.74
N SER A 133 2.57 12.79 16.54
CA SER A 133 3.20 11.61 17.13
C SER A 133 4.54 11.27 16.49
N LEU A 134 4.87 11.94 15.39
CA LEU A 134 6.05 11.62 14.60
C LEU A 134 7.27 12.45 14.97
N GLY A 135 7.06 13.49 15.76
CA GLY A 135 8.13 14.39 16.15
C GLY A 135 8.74 15.12 14.95
N TYR A 136 9.91 15.68 15.17
CA TYR A 136 10.66 16.34 14.11
C TYR A 136 11.55 15.35 13.43
N ARG A 137 11.21 15.00 12.20
CA ARG A 137 11.97 14.03 11.44
C ARG A 137 12.28 14.56 10.05
N PRO A 138 13.31 13.99 9.43
CA PRO A 138 13.60 14.32 8.04
C PRO A 138 12.38 14.06 7.16
N PRO A 139 12.13 14.88 6.16
CA PRO A 139 11.02 14.65 5.24
C PRO A 139 11.22 13.42 4.34
N ALA A 140 12.46 12.92 4.25
CA ALA A 140 12.72 11.75 3.44
C ALA A 140 12.19 10.49 4.12
N PRO A 141 11.46 9.65 3.41
CA PRO A 141 10.92 8.43 3.99
C PRO A 141 12.03 7.40 4.23
N GLU A 142 11.95 6.68 5.35
CA GLU A 142 12.89 5.63 5.66
C GLU A 142 12.46 4.28 5.11
N THR A 143 11.20 3.94 5.28
CA THR A 143 10.67 2.65 4.85
C THR A 143 9.29 2.81 4.25
N PHE A 144 9.16 2.37 3.01
CA PHE A 144 7.85 2.20 2.37
C PHE A 144 7.36 0.78 2.62
N MET A 145 6.07 0.67 2.86
CA MET A 145 5.42 -0.63 3.06
C MET A 145 4.26 -0.76 2.08
N PRO A 146 4.48 -1.40 0.92
CA PRO A 146 3.36 -1.78 0.07
C PRO A 146 2.54 -2.86 0.77
N VAL A 147 1.24 -2.63 0.86
CA VAL A 147 0.31 -3.59 1.46
C VAL A 147 -0.87 -3.81 0.55
N VAL A 148 -1.44 -4.99 0.63
CA VAL A 148 -2.71 -5.31 -0.03
C VAL A 148 -3.78 -5.17 1.04
N PRO A 149 -4.61 -4.10 0.99
CA PRO A 149 -5.60 -3.83 2.04
C PRO A 149 -6.63 -4.93 2.23
N GLU A 150 -6.81 -5.78 1.24
CA GLU A 150 -7.62 -6.96 1.38
C GLU A 150 -6.74 -8.18 1.48
N VAL A 151 -6.96 -8.96 2.52
CA VAL A 151 -6.25 -10.22 2.69
C VAL A 151 -6.62 -11.14 1.55
N ALA A 152 -5.63 -11.79 0.95
CA ALA A 152 -5.86 -12.77 -0.08
C ALA A 152 -6.83 -13.84 0.44
N GLY A 153 -7.83 -14.17 -0.36
CA GLY A 153 -8.86 -15.11 0.01
C GLY A 153 -10.10 -14.51 0.66
N LEU A 154 -10.08 -13.24 1.02
CA LEU A 154 -11.26 -12.55 1.51
C LEU A 154 -12.04 -11.86 0.40
N THR A 155 -11.53 -11.91 -0.77
CA THR A 155 -12.16 -11.29 -1.94
C THR A 155 -13.04 -12.28 -2.68
#